data_3a622bb0982e09fae01b8570d35ae2ed
#
_entry.id   3a622bb0982e09fae01b8570d35ae2ed
#
_cell.length_a   1.000
_cell.length_b   1.000
_cell.length_c   1.000
_cell.angle_alpha   90.00
_cell.angle_beta   90.00
_cell.angle_gamma   90.00
#
_symmetry.space_group_name_H-M   'P 1'
#
loop_
_entity.id
_entity.type
_entity.pdbx_description
1 polymer ?
#
loop_
_entity_poly.entity_id
_entity_poly.type
_entity_poly.pdbx_seq_one_letter_code
_entity_poly.pdbx_strand_id
1 'polypeptide(L)'
;HEENLKFQKLSNQPQSFNFKDNIKKYYPDTEIDIVNPSTEHETEKFIPQLNKYDGIIWGGSTMNIYDNTIEIKRQINFAKKLFEFKKKILAICWGLQLIATASGGEVKKSNTGTQVGIAVDIELTSAGLKHPMYKSKLKKFTTPAFNFDEVVKLPDHSVHLAFNKTNKIQALAFKSGNCDIWGLQYHPE
;
A
#
# COMPACT_ATOMS: atom_id res chain seq x y z
N HIS A 1 -5.37 2.32 15.64
CA HIS A 1 -4.71 3.51 16.19
C HIS A 1 -4.03 3.24 17.53
N GLU A 2 -4.74 2.73 18.55
CA GLU A 2 -4.13 2.39 19.85
C GLU A 2 -3.10 1.26 19.78
N GLU A 3 -3.34 0.23 18.97
CA GLU A 3 -2.39 -0.87 18.76
C GLU A 3 -1.13 -0.39 18.04
N ASN A 4 -1.26 0.49 17.06
CA ASN A 4 -0.10 1.14 16.42
C ASN A 4 0.71 1.97 17.41
N LEU A 5 0.06 2.69 18.32
CA LEU A 5 0.74 3.45 19.37
C LEU A 5 1.43 2.53 20.38
N LYS A 6 0.84 1.36 20.71
CA LYS A 6 1.47 0.34 21.57
C LYS A 6 2.69 -0.27 20.86
N PHE A 7 2.57 -0.62 19.58
CA PHE A 7 3.67 -1.14 18.79
C PHE A 7 4.81 -0.13 18.66
N GLN A 8 4.50 1.13 18.38
CA GLN A 8 5.47 2.22 18.34
C GLN A 8 6.21 2.41 19.66
N LYS A 9 5.50 2.27 20.80
CA LYS A 9 6.12 2.32 22.14
C LYS A 9 7.06 1.15 22.39
N LEU A 10 6.76 -0.03 21.86
CA LEU A 10 7.57 -1.24 22.03
C LEU A 10 8.79 -1.24 21.09
N SER A 11 8.64 -0.75 19.87
CA SER A 11 9.70 -0.71 18.86
C SER A 11 10.58 0.53 18.92
N ASN A 12 10.23 1.51 19.75
CA ASN A 12 10.84 2.84 19.82
C ASN A 12 10.84 3.65 18.51
N GLN A 13 10.21 3.14 17.45
CA GLN A 13 10.13 3.83 16.15
C GLN A 13 8.76 3.61 15.48
N PRO A 14 8.15 4.66 14.88
CA PRO A 14 7.01 4.51 13.98
C PRO A 14 7.40 3.69 12.74
N GLN A 15 6.48 2.86 12.22
CA GLN A 15 6.70 2.07 10.99
C GLN A 15 7.16 2.92 9.79
N SER A 16 6.68 4.16 9.70
CA SER A 16 7.08 5.12 8.65
C SER A 16 8.57 5.43 8.64
N PHE A 17 9.26 5.33 9.78
CA PHE A 17 10.70 5.54 9.85
C PHE A 17 11.49 4.40 9.19
N ASN A 18 10.99 3.17 9.25
CA ASN A 18 11.62 2.04 8.55
C ASN A 18 11.63 2.26 7.03
N PHE A 19 10.56 2.80 6.46
CA PHE A 19 10.53 3.18 5.04
C PHE A 19 11.56 4.26 4.73
N LYS A 20 11.63 5.30 5.57
CA LYS A 20 12.59 6.39 5.41
C LYS A 20 14.03 5.87 5.44
N ASP A 21 14.36 5.05 6.41
CA ASP A 21 15.71 4.51 6.60
C ASP A 21 16.10 3.58 5.44
N ASN A 22 15.18 2.71 5.00
CA ASN A 22 15.41 1.82 3.86
C ASN A 22 15.58 2.58 2.54
N ILE A 23 14.78 3.61 2.29
CA ILE A 23 14.93 4.43 1.08
C ILE A 23 16.27 5.17 1.13
N LYS A 24 16.59 5.82 2.24
CA LYS A 24 17.84 6.57 2.42
C LYS A 24 19.10 5.70 2.29
N LYS A 25 19.02 4.42 2.61
CA LYS A 25 20.12 3.48 2.43
C LYS A 25 20.53 3.31 0.97
N TYR A 26 19.56 3.33 0.04
CA TYR A 26 19.80 3.16 -1.39
C TYR A 26 19.82 4.48 -2.17
N TYR A 27 19.13 5.48 -1.67
CA TYR A 27 18.96 6.81 -2.27
C TYR A 27 19.13 7.89 -1.18
N PRO A 28 20.37 8.18 -0.74
CA PRO A 28 20.65 9.03 0.42
C PRO A 28 20.15 10.48 0.26
N ASP A 29 20.12 10.97 -0.98
CA ASP A 29 19.72 12.35 -1.31
C ASP A 29 18.20 12.53 -1.42
N THR A 30 17.39 11.46 -1.24
CA THR A 30 15.93 11.57 -1.31
C THR A 30 15.38 12.35 -0.13
N GLU A 31 14.62 13.40 -0.39
CA GLU A 31 13.86 14.11 0.65
C GLU A 31 12.54 13.36 0.92
N ILE A 32 12.24 13.12 2.20
CA ILE A 32 11.09 12.33 2.62
C ILE A 32 10.34 13.04 3.73
N ASP A 33 9.10 13.40 3.44
CA ASP A 33 8.14 13.89 4.42
C ASP A 33 7.14 12.79 4.79
N ILE A 34 6.82 12.71 6.08
CA ILE A 34 5.88 11.73 6.63
C ILE A 34 4.57 12.43 6.93
N VAL A 35 3.47 11.87 6.42
CA VAL A 35 2.11 12.38 6.60
C VAL A 35 1.25 11.32 7.26
N ASN A 36 0.43 11.69 8.23
CA ASN A 36 -0.60 10.85 8.78
C ASN A 36 -1.98 11.21 8.16
N PRO A 37 -2.45 10.48 7.14
CA PRO A 37 -3.68 10.81 6.44
C PRO A 37 -4.95 10.48 7.23
N SER A 38 -4.84 9.94 8.45
CA SER A 38 -5.97 9.77 9.38
C SER A 38 -6.39 11.08 10.01
N THR A 39 -5.51 12.09 10.05
CA THR A 39 -5.76 13.40 10.63
C THR A 39 -6.09 14.43 9.54
N GLU A 40 -7.18 15.16 9.73
CA GLU A 40 -7.66 16.15 8.76
C GLU A 40 -6.65 17.27 8.54
N HIS A 41 -6.12 17.82 9.62
CA HIS A 41 -5.17 18.91 9.58
C HIS A 41 -3.91 18.60 8.76
N GLU A 42 -3.36 17.38 8.87
CA GLU A 42 -2.19 17.00 8.10
C GLU A 42 -2.50 16.89 6.61
N THR A 43 -3.63 16.27 6.24
CA THR A 43 -4.01 16.13 4.83
C THR A 43 -4.27 17.48 4.17
N GLU A 44 -4.98 18.40 4.83
CA GLU A 44 -5.22 19.76 4.33
C GLU A 44 -3.92 20.54 4.11
N LYS A 45 -2.97 20.41 5.01
CA LYS A 45 -1.64 21.03 4.90
C LYS A 45 -0.84 20.49 3.72
N PHE A 46 -0.97 19.18 3.41
CA PHE A 46 -0.17 18.52 2.39
C PHE A 46 -0.74 18.67 0.97
N ILE A 47 -2.06 18.72 0.79
CA ILE A 47 -2.69 18.84 -0.53
C ILE A 47 -2.07 19.98 -1.38
N PRO A 48 -1.89 21.21 -0.89
CA PRO A 48 -1.28 22.29 -1.68
C PRO A 48 0.18 22.05 -2.06
N GLN A 49 0.86 21.17 -1.35
CA GLN A 49 2.28 20.88 -1.53
C GLN A 49 2.54 19.64 -2.40
N LEU A 50 1.49 18.89 -2.77
CA LEU A 50 1.62 17.61 -3.49
C LEU A 50 2.45 17.72 -4.78
N ASN A 51 2.43 18.86 -5.46
CA ASN A 51 3.22 19.05 -6.67
C ASN A 51 4.74 19.02 -6.43
N LYS A 52 5.22 19.24 -5.21
CA LYS A 52 6.64 19.19 -4.86
C LYS A 52 7.21 17.77 -4.82
N TYR A 53 6.36 16.75 -4.68
CA TYR A 53 6.78 15.36 -4.51
C TYR A 53 6.75 14.61 -5.83
N ASP A 54 7.76 13.79 -6.10
CA ASP A 54 7.86 12.93 -7.28
C ASP A 54 7.02 11.66 -7.16
N GLY A 55 6.83 11.17 -5.93
CA GLY A 55 6.08 9.96 -5.64
C GLY A 55 5.56 9.88 -4.21
N ILE A 56 4.70 8.91 -3.98
CA ILE A 56 4.05 8.67 -2.70
C ILE A 56 4.20 7.20 -2.35
N ILE A 57 4.55 6.90 -1.10
CA ILE A 57 4.47 5.56 -0.53
C ILE A 57 3.36 5.57 0.52
N TRP A 58 2.37 4.73 0.34
CA TRP A 58 1.31 4.52 1.31
C TRP A 58 1.51 3.19 2.02
N GLY A 59 1.91 3.24 3.27
CA GLY A 59 2.29 2.07 4.06
C GLY A 59 1.12 1.31 4.68
N GLY A 60 1.45 0.38 5.58
CA GLY A 60 0.52 -0.47 6.29
C GLY A 60 -0.24 0.21 7.43
N SER A 61 -1.29 -0.44 7.91
CA SER A 61 -2.08 -0.09 9.08
C SER A 61 -2.77 -1.34 9.63
N THR A 62 -3.20 -1.28 10.89
CA THR A 62 -4.01 -2.32 11.56
C THR A 62 -5.53 -2.08 11.43
N MET A 63 -5.96 -1.09 10.65
CA MET A 63 -7.37 -0.81 10.41
C MET A 63 -7.97 -1.83 9.42
N ASN A 64 -9.29 -2.06 9.51
CA ASN A 64 -10.04 -2.79 8.50
C ASN A 64 -10.86 -1.81 7.68
N ILE A 65 -10.79 -1.87 6.36
CA ILE A 65 -11.41 -0.88 5.47
C ILE A 65 -12.94 -0.82 5.63
N TYR A 66 -13.55 -1.92 6.00
CA TYR A 66 -15.01 -2.05 6.16
C TYR A 66 -15.52 -1.55 7.51
N ASP A 67 -14.67 -1.18 8.47
CA ASP A 67 -15.09 -0.57 9.75
C ASP A 67 -15.64 0.85 9.53
N ASN A 68 -15.32 1.46 8.38
CA ASN A 68 -15.93 2.70 7.90
C ASN A 68 -15.85 3.88 8.90
N THR A 69 -14.78 3.93 9.70
CA THR A 69 -14.55 5.00 10.68
C THR A 69 -14.26 6.33 10.01
N ILE A 70 -14.28 7.42 10.78
CA ILE A 70 -13.99 8.75 10.24
C ILE A 70 -12.53 8.85 9.72
N GLU A 71 -11.59 8.18 10.37
CA GLU A 71 -10.18 8.11 9.96
C GLU A 71 -10.03 7.40 8.62
N ILE A 72 -10.78 6.31 8.40
CA ILE A 72 -10.78 5.58 7.12
C ILE A 72 -11.39 6.45 6.01
N LYS A 73 -12.51 7.11 6.29
CA LYS A 73 -13.16 8.03 5.33
C LYS A 73 -12.23 9.18 4.94
N ARG A 74 -11.51 9.77 5.90
CA ARG A 74 -10.51 10.81 5.63
C ARG A 74 -9.41 10.31 4.72
N GLN A 75 -8.87 9.13 4.99
CA GLN A 75 -7.84 8.50 4.16
C GLN A 75 -8.35 8.22 2.73
N ILE A 76 -9.57 7.68 2.57
CA ILE A 76 -10.19 7.45 1.26
C ILE A 76 -10.38 8.77 0.51
N ASN A 77 -10.86 9.81 1.19
CA ASN A 77 -11.05 11.13 0.59
C ASN A 77 -9.72 11.76 0.18
N PHE A 78 -8.68 11.61 1.00
CA PHE A 78 -7.35 12.06 0.65
C PHE A 78 -6.78 11.30 -0.55
N ALA A 79 -6.95 9.98 -0.62
CA ALA A 79 -6.57 9.20 -1.79
C ALA A 79 -7.27 9.68 -3.07
N LYS A 80 -8.59 9.95 -3.01
CA LYS A 80 -9.34 10.52 -4.14
C LYS A 80 -8.80 11.88 -4.58
N LYS A 81 -8.37 12.72 -3.64
CA LYS A 81 -7.71 13.99 -3.95
C LYS A 81 -6.35 13.79 -4.62
N LEU A 82 -5.57 12.78 -4.19
CA LEU A 82 -4.29 12.45 -4.85
C LEU A 82 -4.49 12.10 -6.33
N PHE A 83 -5.61 11.49 -6.71
CA PHE A 83 -5.88 11.10 -8.09
C PHE A 83 -6.05 12.30 -9.05
N GLU A 84 -6.25 13.50 -8.53
CA GLU A 84 -6.26 14.74 -9.33
C GLU A 84 -4.83 15.14 -9.76
N PHE A 85 -3.80 14.64 -9.10
CA PHE A 85 -2.40 14.97 -9.33
C PHE A 85 -1.69 13.88 -10.16
N LYS A 86 -0.74 14.26 -11.00
CA LYS A 86 0.08 13.30 -11.74
C LYS A 86 1.17 12.74 -10.83
N LYS A 87 0.89 11.63 -10.15
CA LYS A 87 1.77 10.99 -9.17
C LYS A 87 1.97 9.51 -9.42
N LYS A 88 3.13 9.02 -8.96
CA LYS A 88 3.44 7.60 -8.83
C LYS A 88 3.16 7.19 -7.38
N ILE A 89 2.37 6.16 -7.17
CA ILE A 89 1.96 5.70 -5.84
C ILE A 89 2.38 4.24 -5.66
N LEU A 90 3.23 3.97 -4.68
CA LEU A 90 3.48 2.62 -4.18
C LEU A 90 2.60 2.41 -2.94
N ALA A 91 1.65 1.50 -3.05
CA ALA A 91 0.66 1.22 -2.02
C ALA A 91 0.92 -0.17 -1.42
N ILE A 92 1.23 -0.26 -0.11
CA ILE A 92 1.68 -1.49 0.55
C ILE A 92 0.69 -1.88 1.64
N CYS A 93 0.26 -3.15 1.64
CA CYS A 93 -0.65 -3.75 2.60
C CYS A 93 -1.94 -2.93 2.75
N TRP A 94 -2.15 -2.24 3.87
CA TRP A 94 -3.27 -1.30 4.04
C TRP A 94 -3.35 -0.27 2.91
N GLY A 95 -2.20 0.28 2.49
CA GLY A 95 -2.16 1.23 1.38
C GLY A 95 -2.76 0.68 0.10
N LEU A 96 -2.45 -0.59 -0.27
CA LEU A 96 -3.10 -1.26 -1.39
C LEU A 96 -4.61 -1.35 -1.20
N GLN A 97 -5.06 -1.81 -0.04
CA GLN A 97 -6.48 -2.00 0.26
C GLN A 97 -7.26 -0.68 0.17
N LEU A 98 -6.70 0.37 0.76
CA LEU A 98 -7.29 1.71 0.77
C LEU A 98 -7.35 2.32 -0.64
N ILE A 99 -6.23 2.30 -1.39
CA ILE A 99 -6.16 2.87 -2.74
C ILE A 99 -7.06 2.06 -3.70
N ALA A 100 -7.09 0.74 -3.59
CA ALA A 100 -8.00 -0.09 -4.38
C ALA A 100 -9.47 0.26 -4.10
N THR A 101 -9.85 0.43 -2.83
CA THR A 101 -11.20 0.84 -2.44
C THR A 101 -11.54 2.24 -2.96
N ALA A 102 -10.64 3.21 -2.83
CA ALA A 102 -10.82 4.57 -3.34
C ALA A 102 -11.00 4.59 -4.87
N SER A 103 -10.49 3.57 -5.57
CA SER A 103 -10.56 3.39 -7.02
C SER A 103 -11.69 2.46 -7.50
N GLY A 104 -12.65 2.11 -6.62
CA GLY A 104 -13.82 1.28 -6.98
C GLY A 104 -13.61 -0.24 -6.85
N GLY A 105 -12.48 -0.67 -6.30
CA GLY A 105 -12.24 -2.04 -5.88
C GLY A 105 -12.99 -2.40 -4.59
N GLU A 106 -12.89 -3.66 -4.17
CA GLU A 106 -13.52 -4.15 -2.94
C GLU A 106 -12.51 -4.94 -2.11
N VAL A 107 -12.54 -4.71 -0.80
CA VAL A 107 -11.73 -5.40 0.20
C VAL A 107 -12.62 -6.12 1.19
N LYS A 108 -12.28 -7.36 1.50
CA LYS A 108 -12.98 -8.17 2.50
C LYS A 108 -11.98 -8.88 3.40
N LYS A 109 -12.48 -9.34 4.55
CA LYS A 109 -11.75 -10.30 5.37
C LYS A 109 -11.45 -11.56 4.53
N SER A 110 -10.21 -12.02 4.57
CA SER A 110 -9.80 -13.19 3.80
C SER A 110 -10.54 -14.45 4.28
N ASN A 111 -11.12 -15.18 3.33
CA ASN A 111 -11.77 -16.47 3.58
C ASN A 111 -10.78 -17.64 3.52
N THR A 112 -9.58 -17.42 3.02
CA THR A 112 -8.54 -18.45 2.83
C THR A 112 -7.54 -18.49 3.96
N GLY A 113 -7.67 -17.60 4.92
CA GLY A 113 -6.81 -17.49 6.10
C GLY A 113 -6.04 -16.19 6.17
N THR A 114 -5.30 -16.04 7.26
CA THR A 114 -4.44 -14.88 7.50
C THR A 114 -3.01 -15.16 7.06
N GLN A 115 -2.30 -14.12 6.62
CA GLN A 115 -0.86 -14.19 6.44
C GLN A 115 -0.19 -13.39 7.55
N VAL A 116 0.51 -14.09 8.45
CA VAL A 116 1.24 -13.47 9.57
C VAL A 116 2.65 -14.05 9.60
N GLY A 117 3.62 -13.18 9.41
CA GLY A 117 5.03 -13.51 9.34
C GLY A 117 5.55 -13.58 7.90
N ILE A 118 5.38 -14.72 7.24
CA ILE A 118 5.96 -14.95 5.91
C ILE A 118 4.90 -15.46 4.93
N ALA A 119 4.72 -14.73 3.82
CA ALA A 119 3.97 -15.18 2.66
C ALA A 119 4.87 -16.05 1.78
N VAL A 120 4.57 -17.33 1.73
CA VAL A 120 5.29 -18.28 0.89
C VAL A 120 4.63 -18.42 -0.48
N ASP A 121 5.42 -18.90 -1.44
CA ASP A 121 4.91 -19.28 -2.76
C ASP A 121 4.15 -18.16 -3.49
N ILE A 122 4.57 -16.91 -3.34
CA ILE A 122 4.01 -15.84 -4.17
C ILE A 122 4.50 -16.07 -5.59
N GLU A 123 3.56 -16.22 -6.52
CA GLU A 123 3.84 -16.49 -7.93
C GLU A 123 3.45 -15.29 -8.81
N LEU A 124 4.35 -14.93 -9.73
CA LEU A 124 4.10 -13.90 -10.71
C LEU A 124 3.17 -14.41 -11.82
N THR A 125 2.17 -13.62 -12.17
CA THR A 125 1.35 -13.85 -13.37
C THR A 125 2.18 -13.64 -14.64
N SER A 126 1.64 -13.98 -15.81
CA SER A 126 2.26 -13.67 -17.09
C SER A 126 2.51 -12.17 -17.28
N ALA A 127 1.64 -11.33 -16.74
CA ALA A 127 1.81 -9.88 -16.74
C ALA A 127 2.89 -9.45 -15.72
N GLY A 128 2.91 -10.07 -14.54
CA GLY A 128 3.91 -9.82 -13.51
C GLY A 128 5.33 -10.11 -13.99
N LEU A 129 5.53 -11.22 -14.71
CA LEU A 129 6.84 -11.58 -15.28
C LEU A 129 7.40 -10.55 -16.27
N LYS A 130 6.52 -9.79 -16.93
CA LYS A 130 6.88 -8.75 -17.90
C LYS A 130 6.92 -7.37 -17.28
N HIS A 131 6.43 -7.21 -16.05
CA HIS A 131 6.27 -5.90 -15.43
C HIS A 131 7.61 -5.38 -14.87
N PRO A 132 7.99 -4.11 -15.11
CA PRO A 132 9.27 -3.54 -14.66
C PRO A 132 9.53 -3.66 -13.15
N MET A 133 8.49 -3.62 -12.32
CA MET A 133 8.58 -3.76 -10.87
C MET A 133 9.22 -5.10 -10.45
N TYR A 134 9.08 -6.14 -11.27
CA TYR A 134 9.60 -7.49 -11.00
C TYR A 134 10.83 -7.84 -11.84
N LYS A 135 11.48 -6.85 -12.45
CA LYS A 135 12.71 -7.09 -13.20
C LYS A 135 13.73 -7.83 -12.34
N SER A 136 14.24 -8.94 -12.84
CA SER A 136 15.20 -9.84 -12.16
C SER A 136 14.64 -10.57 -10.92
N LYS A 137 13.33 -10.50 -10.65
CA LYS A 137 12.69 -11.29 -9.59
C LYS A 137 12.42 -12.72 -10.08
N LEU A 138 12.57 -13.70 -9.22
CA LEU A 138 12.17 -15.07 -9.54
C LEU A 138 10.66 -15.14 -9.78
N LYS A 139 10.23 -16.06 -10.66
CA LYS A 139 8.80 -16.32 -10.92
C LYS A 139 8.02 -16.62 -9.63
N LYS A 140 8.66 -17.30 -8.69
CA LYS A 140 8.12 -17.66 -7.39
C LYS A 140 9.07 -17.19 -6.30
N PHE A 141 8.54 -16.57 -5.24
CA PHE A 141 9.34 -16.02 -4.15
C PHE A 141 8.57 -16.04 -2.81
N THR A 142 9.29 -15.75 -1.75
CA THR A 142 8.80 -15.65 -0.38
C THR A 142 9.17 -14.28 0.17
N THR A 143 8.30 -13.69 1.01
CA THR A 143 8.52 -12.33 1.54
C THR A 143 7.74 -12.14 2.85
N PRO A 144 8.10 -11.20 3.72
CA PRO A 144 7.28 -10.84 4.87
C PRO A 144 5.87 -10.42 4.47
N ALA A 145 4.89 -10.79 5.28
CA ALA A 145 3.50 -10.36 5.09
C ALA A 145 2.76 -10.36 6.43
N PHE A 146 1.84 -9.41 6.57
CA PHE A 146 0.96 -9.31 7.72
C PHE A 146 -0.38 -8.75 7.26
N ASN A 147 -1.35 -9.63 7.00
CA ASN A 147 -2.70 -9.21 6.60
C ASN A 147 -3.77 -10.21 6.98
N PHE A 148 -4.92 -9.68 7.35
CA PHE A 148 -6.17 -10.42 7.63
C PHE A 148 -7.20 -10.22 6.51
N ASP A 149 -7.04 -9.16 5.74
CA ASP A 149 -7.93 -8.70 4.69
C ASP A 149 -7.24 -8.79 3.34
N GLU A 150 -8.05 -8.90 2.29
CA GLU A 150 -7.57 -8.97 0.92
C GLU A 150 -8.45 -8.18 -0.05
N VAL A 151 -7.86 -7.70 -1.13
CA VAL A 151 -8.60 -7.15 -2.26
C VAL A 151 -9.30 -8.31 -2.98
N VAL A 152 -10.64 -8.29 -3.03
CA VAL A 152 -11.45 -9.33 -3.67
C VAL A 152 -12.02 -8.91 -5.04
N LYS A 153 -12.15 -7.60 -5.26
CA LYS A 153 -12.50 -7.01 -6.55
C LYS A 153 -11.44 -5.98 -6.93
N LEU A 154 -10.86 -6.18 -8.09
CA LEU A 154 -9.87 -5.24 -8.64
C LEU A 154 -10.53 -3.94 -9.09
N PRO A 155 -9.86 -2.78 -8.94
CA PRO A 155 -10.22 -1.58 -9.69
C PRO A 155 -10.24 -1.84 -11.20
N ASP A 156 -11.02 -1.06 -11.93
CA ASP A 156 -11.11 -1.20 -13.39
C ASP A 156 -9.74 -1.02 -14.06
N HIS A 157 -9.53 -1.75 -15.14
CA HIS A 157 -8.28 -1.73 -15.91
C HIS A 157 -7.02 -2.12 -15.13
N SER A 158 -7.17 -2.82 -14.00
CA SER A 158 -6.02 -3.30 -13.23
C SER A 158 -5.31 -4.46 -13.91
N VAL A 159 -3.99 -4.45 -13.80
CA VAL A 159 -3.12 -5.56 -14.20
C VAL A 159 -2.77 -6.37 -12.96
N HIS A 160 -3.23 -7.60 -12.87
CA HIS A 160 -2.90 -8.53 -11.80
C HIS A 160 -1.48 -9.06 -11.98
N LEU A 161 -0.60 -8.82 -11.01
CA LEU A 161 0.84 -9.08 -11.14
C LEU A 161 1.31 -10.30 -10.36
N ALA A 162 0.76 -10.57 -9.18
CA ALA A 162 1.18 -11.68 -8.32
C ALA A 162 0.03 -12.20 -7.46
N PHE A 163 0.11 -13.48 -7.10
CA PHE A 163 -0.85 -14.18 -6.26
C PHE A 163 -0.18 -15.28 -5.45
N ASN A 164 -0.86 -15.81 -4.44
CA ASN A 164 -0.54 -17.09 -3.83
C ASN A 164 -1.82 -17.82 -3.39
N LYS A 165 -1.65 -18.95 -2.70
CA LYS A 165 -2.79 -19.77 -2.24
C LYS A 165 -3.67 -19.04 -1.23
N THR A 166 -3.08 -18.22 -0.35
CA THR A 166 -3.80 -17.49 0.70
C THR A 166 -4.46 -16.22 0.18
N ASN A 167 -3.73 -15.41 -0.59
CA ASN A 167 -4.27 -14.20 -1.19
C ASN A 167 -4.24 -14.29 -2.71
N LYS A 168 -5.41 -14.27 -3.34
CA LYS A 168 -5.49 -14.29 -4.79
C LYS A 168 -4.87 -13.05 -5.44
N ILE A 169 -4.79 -11.95 -4.71
CA ILE A 169 -4.20 -10.69 -5.18
C ILE A 169 -3.10 -10.28 -4.21
N GLN A 170 -1.86 -10.61 -4.58
CA GLN A 170 -0.66 -10.22 -3.86
C GLN A 170 -0.03 -8.95 -4.43
N ALA A 171 -0.24 -8.68 -5.70
CA ALA A 171 0.19 -7.44 -6.32
C ALA A 171 -0.64 -7.09 -7.56
N LEU A 172 -0.78 -5.81 -7.77
CA LEU A 172 -1.46 -5.26 -8.94
C LEU A 172 -0.87 -3.90 -9.37
N ALA A 173 -1.10 -3.53 -10.62
CA ALA A 173 -0.81 -2.20 -11.14
C ALA A 173 -2.04 -1.66 -11.87
N PHE A 174 -2.32 -0.37 -11.72
CA PHE A 174 -3.45 0.29 -12.37
C PHE A 174 -3.26 1.81 -12.41
N LYS A 175 -4.16 2.48 -13.11
CA LYS A 175 -4.29 3.93 -13.09
C LYS A 175 -5.56 4.33 -12.38
N SER A 176 -5.49 5.39 -11.58
CA SER A 176 -6.66 6.04 -11.01
C SER A 176 -6.50 7.55 -11.12
N GLY A 177 -7.43 8.19 -11.87
CA GLY A 177 -7.24 9.57 -12.28
C GLY A 177 -5.92 9.76 -13.03
N ASN A 178 -5.09 10.68 -12.55
CA ASN A 178 -3.78 10.99 -13.16
C ASN A 178 -2.61 10.19 -12.53
N CYS A 179 -2.90 9.27 -11.61
CA CYS A 179 -1.88 8.51 -10.88
C CYS A 179 -1.58 7.16 -11.54
N ASP A 180 -0.28 6.80 -11.57
CA ASP A 180 0.18 5.44 -11.79
C ASP A 180 0.33 4.76 -10.41
N ILE A 181 -0.27 3.59 -10.22
CA ILE A 181 -0.36 2.93 -8.93
C ILE A 181 0.21 1.51 -9.02
N TRP A 182 1.08 1.17 -8.07
CA TRP A 182 1.60 -0.16 -7.83
C TRP A 182 1.19 -0.58 -6.42
N GLY A 183 0.47 -1.67 -6.31
CA GLY A 183 -0.04 -2.19 -5.05
C GLY A 183 0.58 -3.53 -4.69
N LEU A 184 1.02 -3.68 -3.44
CA LEU A 184 1.58 -4.89 -2.86
C LEU A 184 0.81 -5.24 -1.59
N GLN A 185 0.33 -6.49 -1.45
CA GLN A 185 -0.27 -6.95 -0.20
C GLN A 185 0.80 -7.36 0.82
N TYR A 186 1.93 -7.86 0.36
CA TYR A 186 3.08 -8.21 1.17
C TYR A 186 3.97 -6.99 1.50
N HIS A 187 4.94 -7.19 2.41
CA HIS A 187 5.85 -6.16 2.89
C HIS A 187 7.25 -6.35 2.28
N PRO A 188 7.67 -5.52 1.30
CA PRO A 188 8.99 -5.62 0.68
C PRO A 188 10.08 -4.89 1.49
N GLU A 189 9.71 -4.04 2.45
CA GLU A 189 10.58 -3.21 3.30
C GLU A 189 11.25 -3.92 4.45
#